data_3d901feb942963a6dae0ea996f9052ff
#
_entry.id   3d901feb942963a6dae0ea996f9052ff
#
_cell.length_a   1.000
_cell.length_b   1.000
_cell.length_c   1.000
_cell.angle_alpha   90.00
_cell.angle_beta   90.00
_cell.angle_gamma   90.00
#
_symmetry.space_group_name_H-M   'P 1'
#
loop_
_entity.id
_entity.type
_entity.pdbx_description
1 polymer ?
#
loop_
_entity_poly.entity_id
_entity_poly.type
_entity_poly.pdbx_seq_one_letter_code
_entity_poly.pdbx_strand_id
1 'polypeptide(L)'
;MHGIESKVIDYTPNYNDDFPAREPASYYEKKYNELLEKEPQTEEGIRDREIKLRQYKFKWEGYAALHDERCERFDKFEDFVQTYYDKTDEAYDEVKLDLVDSGFDCYICVTDVIWSCDEYWGFDRGFLLDCKTMENKWKISYAASRGVPKSIPKYEEEYFARAVSDIDFISVREKSLEAYVHSLLPEKQVTTVIDPVLLLPVEEYENILIRPKIENYIVVYYAMERPKELFDMAIRYAKTHNVRIVELTHLPIEGGMVQDKDVEVIQDFAAGPEEWLGYLKYADCIFTNSFHATCFSILFHKKFFNSKRNGDKLSNLLETFELTDRTFDELRKGFADRAAQKGLRRYYHSARIFLGMEKRPFDREINYRNVERLLTQERQKSGEFILSAIAYAEQHPRPHTDYDAVRKNMKMDFAYYGNSTEAVWTGGEINTTSEELRTISNGKIEYRQHNFQNSGEIMSRFDLFRRDGYSLEGWYIRIRVKHNWYWVNTDGGIVPRDQDHKPSMDREHMLVKPGMKIPYVPIPMISVMIADAVWKKIEKEENK
;
A
#
# COMPACT_ATOMS: atom_id res chain seq x y z
N MET A 1 -2.26 21.70 -17.49
CA MET A 1 -1.06 22.34 -18.05
C MET A 1 -0.81 22.02 -19.53
N HIS A 2 -1.17 20.83 -20.01
CA HIS A 2 -0.97 20.44 -21.41
C HIS A 2 -2.28 20.36 -22.22
N GLY A 3 -3.39 20.88 -21.71
CA GLY A 3 -4.69 20.89 -22.38
C GLY A 3 -5.37 19.52 -22.47
N ILE A 4 -4.91 18.54 -21.69
CA ILE A 4 -5.50 17.21 -21.60
C ILE A 4 -6.64 17.26 -20.60
N GLU A 5 -7.83 16.86 -21.03
CA GLU A 5 -8.96 16.69 -20.13
C GLU A 5 -8.76 15.39 -19.31
N SER A 6 -8.77 15.51 -17.99
CA SER A 6 -8.54 14.39 -17.10
C SER A 6 -9.32 14.53 -15.81
N LYS A 7 -9.74 13.41 -15.25
CA LYS A 7 -10.37 13.32 -13.92
C LYS A 7 -9.72 12.24 -13.08
N VAL A 8 -9.75 12.42 -11.80
CA VAL A 8 -9.38 11.38 -10.83
C VAL A 8 -10.60 10.52 -10.56
N ILE A 9 -10.50 9.22 -10.82
CA ILE A 9 -11.56 8.28 -10.42
C ILE A 9 -11.59 8.24 -8.89
N ASP A 10 -12.73 8.56 -8.31
CA ASP A 10 -12.95 8.46 -6.86
C ASP A 10 -13.03 6.98 -6.47
N TYR A 11 -11.86 6.36 -6.33
CA TYR A 11 -11.72 4.92 -6.18
C TYR A 11 -11.37 4.52 -4.75
N THR A 12 -12.15 3.61 -4.19
CA THR A 12 -11.88 2.98 -2.90
C THR A 12 -11.23 1.61 -3.14
N PRO A 13 -9.95 1.44 -2.80
CA PRO A 13 -9.26 0.17 -2.96
C PRO A 13 -9.87 -0.96 -2.13
N ASN A 14 -9.74 -2.19 -2.59
CA ASN A 14 -10.31 -3.38 -1.92
C ASN A 14 -9.68 -3.68 -0.55
N TYR A 15 -8.44 -3.22 -0.31
CA TYR A 15 -7.75 -3.35 0.98
C TYR A 15 -8.11 -2.23 1.98
N ASN A 16 -8.88 -1.24 1.55
CA ASN A 16 -9.40 -0.21 2.45
C ASN A 16 -10.55 -0.82 3.24
N ASP A 17 -10.21 -1.41 4.37
CA ASP A 17 -11.16 -2.06 5.25
C ASP A 17 -12.03 -1.04 6.00
N ASP A 18 -13.05 -1.53 6.72
CA ASP A 18 -13.96 -0.72 7.51
C ASP A 18 -13.28 -0.11 8.77
N PHE A 19 -11.95 0.05 8.73
CA PHE A 19 -11.21 0.69 9.81
C PHE A 19 -11.61 2.18 9.89
N PRO A 20 -12.15 2.62 11.03
CA PRO A 20 -12.62 3.99 11.17
C PRO A 20 -11.42 4.94 11.33
N ALA A 21 -10.76 5.24 10.22
CA ALA A 21 -9.50 5.97 10.21
C ALA A 21 -9.61 7.36 10.88
N ARG A 22 -10.77 8.02 10.77
CA ARG A 22 -11.04 9.29 11.44
C ARG A 22 -11.15 9.12 12.96
N GLU A 23 -11.84 8.07 13.41
CA GLU A 23 -12.13 7.80 14.82
C GLU A 23 -11.75 6.38 15.25
N PRO A 24 -10.46 6.04 15.26
CA PRO A 24 -10.03 4.67 15.51
C PRO A 24 -10.15 4.22 16.97
N ALA A 25 -10.44 5.12 17.89
CA ALA A 25 -10.55 4.80 19.32
C ALA A 25 -11.57 3.69 19.58
N SER A 26 -12.78 3.82 19.03
CA SER A 26 -13.87 2.84 19.19
C SER A 26 -13.51 1.46 18.64
N TYR A 27 -12.77 1.41 17.54
CA TYR A 27 -12.27 0.15 16.98
C TYR A 27 -11.31 -0.57 17.95
N TYR A 28 -10.35 0.17 18.52
CA TYR A 28 -9.40 -0.43 19.46
C TYR A 28 -10.03 -0.75 20.82
N GLU A 29 -11.02 0.02 21.27
CA GLU A 29 -11.83 -0.31 22.45
C GLU A 29 -12.57 -1.64 22.24
N LYS A 30 -13.22 -1.80 21.11
CA LYS A 30 -13.91 -3.04 20.74
C LYS A 30 -12.92 -4.22 20.71
N LYS A 31 -11.77 -4.05 20.06
CA LYS A 31 -10.72 -5.09 20.00
C LYS A 31 -10.15 -5.44 21.36
N TYR A 32 -10.00 -4.47 22.24
CA TYR A 32 -9.57 -4.69 23.62
C TYR A 32 -10.59 -5.53 24.39
N ASN A 33 -11.89 -5.18 24.30
CA ASN A 33 -12.96 -5.88 25.00
C ASN A 33 -13.14 -7.30 24.43
N GLU A 34 -13.13 -7.50 23.12
CA GLU A 34 -13.16 -8.82 22.48
C GLU A 34 -12.01 -9.72 22.96
N LEU A 35 -10.84 -9.14 23.20
CA LEU A 35 -9.68 -9.90 23.66
C LEU A 35 -9.73 -10.20 25.16
N LEU A 36 -10.41 -9.37 25.96
CA LEU A 36 -10.67 -9.64 27.38
C LEU A 36 -11.56 -10.88 27.58
N GLU A 37 -12.50 -11.13 26.67
CA GLU A 37 -13.42 -12.27 26.73
C GLU A 37 -12.77 -13.61 26.32
N LYS A 38 -11.59 -13.57 25.68
CA LYS A 38 -10.87 -14.75 25.22
C LYS A 38 -9.98 -15.32 26.32
N GLU A 39 -10.15 -16.59 26.67
CA GLU A 39 -9.29 -17.31 27.59
C GLU A 39 -8.27 -18.16 26.83
N PRO A 40 -6.99 -17.76 26.77
CA PRO A 40 -5.95 -18.56 26.15
C PRO A 40 -5.62 -19.80 26.99
N GLN A 41 -5.41 -20.93 26.31
CA GLN A 41 -5.16 -22.21 26.98
C GLN A 41 -3.67 -22.55 27.13
N THR A 42 -2.77 -21.72 26.63
CA THR A 42 -1.33 -21.92 26.67
C THR A 42 -0.62 -20.72 27.31
N GLU A 43 0.54 -20.96 27.92
CA GLU A 43 1.36 -19.89 28.49
C GLU A 43 1.80 -18.86 27.45
N GLU A 44 2.10 -19.31 26.23
CA GLU A 44 2.43 -18.42 25.10
C GLU A 44 1.22 -17.56 24.71
N GLY A 45 0.04 -18.14 24.59
CA GLY A 45 -1.20 -17.43 24.33
C GLY A 45 -1.55 -16.40 25.42
N ILE A 46 -1.25 -16.70 26.70
CA ILE A 46 -1.43 -15.74 27.80
C ILE A 46 -0.52 -14.54 27.61
N ARG A 47 0.77 -14.75 27.31
CA ARG A 47 1.73 -13.67 27.07
C ARG A 47 1.34 -12.81 25.88
N ASP A 48 0.98 -13.44 24.78
CA ASP A 48 0.55 -12.75 23.55
C ASP A 48 -0.71 -11.91 23.81
N ARG A 49 -1.66 -12.46 24.55
CA ARG A 49 -2.86 -11.73 24.96
C ARG A 49 -2.52 -10.49 25.80
N GLU A 50 -1.66 -10.62 26.79
CA GLU A 50 -1.23 -9.49 27.63
C GLU A 50 -0.54 -8.39 26.83
N ILE A 51 0.32 -8.75 25.88
CA ILE A 51 0.99 -7.80 24.98
C ILE A 51 -0.07 -7.08 24.11
N LYS A 52 -0.97 -7.82 23.48
CA LYS A 52 -2.02 -7.24 22.64
C LYS A 52 -3.01 -6.38 23.42
N LEU A 53 -3.39 -6.79 24.65
CA LEU A 53 -4.24 -5.97 25.52
C LEU A 53 -3.59 -4.63 25.84
N ARG A 54 -2.28 -4.63 26.17
CA ARG A 54 -1.54 -3.41 26.42
C ARG A 54 -1.50 -2.51 25.17
N GLN A 55 -1.23 -3.09 24.00
CA GLN A 55 -1.20 -2.38 22.72
C GLN A 55 -2.57 -1.79 22.37
N TYR A 56 -3.66 -2.55 22.51
CA TYR A 56 -5.00 -2.07 22.18
C TYR A 56 -5.46 -0.98 23.15
N LYS A 57 -5.19 -1.15 24.44
CA LYS A 57 -5.47 -0.13 25.45
C LYS A 57 -4.73 1.17 25.16
N PHE A 58 -3.43 1.07 24.88
CA PHE A 58 -2.61 2.23 24.53
C PHE A 58 -3.17 2.96 23.28
N LYS A 59 -3.50 2.22 22.23
CA LYS A 59 -4.08 2.80 21.01
C LYS A 59 -5.45 3.42 21.26
N TRP A 60 -6.32 2.72 21.99
CA TRP A 60 -7.63 3.23 22.35
C TRP A 60 -7.54 4.55 23.12
N GLU A 61 -6.86 4.55 24.27
CA GLU A 61 -6.69 5.74 25.10
C GLU A 61 -5.97 6.88 24.37
N GLY A 62 -4.95 6.55 23.60
CA GLY A 62 -4.17 7.51 22.83
C GLY A 62 -4.96 8.15 21.70
N TYR A 63 -5.74 7.38 20.95
CA TYR A 63 -6.60 7.95 19.90
C TYR A 63 -7.78 8.72 20.46
N ALA A 64 -8.32 8.30 21.60
CA ALA A 64 -9.37 9.06 22.28
C ALA A 64 -8.85 10.43 22.76
N ALA A 65 -7.62 10.48 23.24
CA ALA A 65 -6.98 11.73 23.66
C ALA A 65 -6.64 12.68 22.50
N LEU A 66 -6.49 12.15 21.29
CA LEU A 66 -6.17 12.92 20.06
C LEU A 66 -7.39 13.12 19.17
N HIS A 67 -8.60 12.96 19.70
CA HIS A 67 -9.83 12.99 18.89
C HIS A 67 -9.98 14.31 18.11
N ASP A 68 -9.86 15.44 18.79
CA ASP A 68 -10.11 16.75 18.19
C ASP A 68 -9.06 17.10 17.13
N GLU A 69 -7.77 16.87 17.42
CA GLU A 69 -6.68 17.10 16.47
C GLU A 69 -6.80 16.19 15.24
N ARG A 70 -7.25 14.97 15.44
CA ARG A 70 -7.47 14.04 14.34
C ARG A 70 -8.64 14.47 13.47
N CYS A 71 -9.75 14.88 14.06
CA CYS A 71 -10.89 15.40 13.32
C CYS A 71 -10.50 16.63 12.51
N GLU A 72 -9.79 17.59 13.10
CA GLU A 72 -9.26 18.75 12.42
C GLU A 72 -8.34 18.36 11.24
N ARG A 73 -7.45 17.38 11.47
CA ARG A 73 -6.58 16.87 10.40
C ARG A 73 -7.37 16.27 9.24
N PHE A 74 -8.38 15.43 9.52
CA PHE A 74 -9.21 14.81 8.49
C PHE A 74 -10.01 15.84 7.70
N ASP A 75 -10.56 16.85 8.37
CA ASP A 75 -11.26 17.96 7.71
C ASP A 75 -10.35 18.68 6.73
N LYS A 76 -9.10 18.97 7.12
CA LYS A 76 -8.09 19.57 6.23
C LYS A 76 -7.74 18.69 5.02
N PHE A 77 -7.69 17.36 5.19
CA PHE A 77 -7.48 16.45 4.06
C PHE A 77 -8.68 16.41 3.13
N GLU A 78 -9.90 16.41 3.67
CA GLU A 78 -11.13 16.47 2.87
C GLU A 78 -11.22 17.78 2.10
N ASP A 79 -10.96 18.91 2.74
CA ASP A 79 -10.92 20.25 2.11
C ASP A 79 -9.85 20.31 1.01
N PHE A 80 -8.67 19.75 1.25
CA PHE A 80 -7.61 19.67 0.26
C PHE A 80 -8.04 18.86 -0.98
N VAL A 81 -8.66 17.70 -0.78
CA VAL A 81 -9.16 16.87 -1.87
C VAL A 81 -10.28 17.60 -2.64
N GLN A 82 -11.22 18.25 -1.94
CA GLN A 82 -12.28 19.01 -2.59
C GLN A 82 -11.75 20.22 -3.38
N THR A 83 -10.68 20.83 -2.91
CA THR A 83 -10.12 22.05 -3.54
C THR A 83 -9.28 21.73 -4.77
N TYR A 84 -8.49 20.67 -4.73
CA TYR A 84 -7.44 20.43 -5.72
C TYR A 84 -7.68 19.24 -6.65
N TYR A 85 -8.65 18.34 -6.33
CA TYR A 85 -8.90 17.17 -7.15
C TYR A 85 -10.17 17.32 -7.97
N ASP A 86 -10.04 17.26 -9.29
CA ASP A 86 -11.19 17.06 -10.19
C ASP A 86 -11.51 15.56 -10.24
N LYS A 87 -12.46 15.14 -9.40
CA LYS A 87 -12.87 13.74 -9.28
C LYS A 87 -14.09 13.44 -10.14
N THR A 88 -14.31 12.16 -10.39
CA THR A 88 -15.57 11.67 -10.93
C THR A 88 -16.72 11.97 -9.96
N ASP A 89 -17.90 12.24 -10.50
CA ASP A 89 -19.11 12.53 -9.68
C ASP A 89 -19.56 11.31 -8.87
N GLU A 90 -19.22 10.12 -9.34
CA GLU A 90 -19.50 8.86 -8.69
C GLU A 90 -18.23 8.27 -8.06
N ALA A 91 -18.39 7.72 -6.84
CA ALA A 91 -17.36 6.91 -6.21
C ALA A 91 -17.40 5.48 -6.77
N TYR A 92 -16.23 4.89 -6.90
CA TYR A 92 -16.02 3.55 -7.43
C TYR A 92 -15.28 2.68 -6.42
N ASP A 93 -15.61 1.40 -6.46
CA ASP A 93 -14.80 0.31 -5.96
C ASP A 93 -14.48 -0.65 -7.11
N GLU A 94 -13.76 -1.71 -6.84
CA GLU A 94 -13.39 -2.71 -7.84
C GLU A 94 -14.62 -3.30 -8.57
N VAL A 95 -15.69 -3.57 -7.82
CA VAL A 95 -16.93 -4.15 -8.37
C VAL A 95 -17.63 -3.16 -9.29
N LYS A 96 -17.75 -1.92 -8.86
CA LYS A 96 -18.41 -0.88 -9.66
C LYS A 96 -17.62 -0.55 -10.91
N LEU A 97 -16.28 -0.52 -10.85
CA LEU A 97 -15.44 -0.37 -12.04
C LEU A 97 -15.63 -1.52 -13.05
N ASP A 98 -15.97 -2.71 -12.59
CA ASP A 98 -16.27 -3.84 -13.49
C ASP A 98 -17.65 -3.71 -14.19
N LEU A 99 -18.58 -2.98 -13.57
CA LEU A 99 -19.99 -2.94 -13.98
C LEU A 99 -20.39 -1.65 -14.66
N VAL A 100 -19.78 -0.53 -14.29
CA VAL A 100 -20.18 0.82 -14.69
C VAL A 100 -19.02 1.47 -15.42
N ASP A 101 -19.21 1.72 -16.73
CA ASP A 101 -18.22 2.44 -17.52
C ASP A 101 -18.11 3.89 -17.04
N SER A 102 -16.93 4.28 -16.62
CA SER A 102 -16.64 5.66 -16.19
C SER A 102 -16.49 6.65 -17.35
N GLY A 103 -16.58 6.18 -18.59
CA GLY A 103 -16.64 7.01 -19.81
C GLY A 103 -15.30 7.50 -20.33
N PHE A 104 -14.18 6.98 -19.82
CA PHE A 104 -12.84 7.38 -20.28
C PHE A 104 -12.32 6.46 -21.40
N ASP A 105 -11.52 7.02 -22.31
CA ASP A 105 -10.86 6.29 -23.38
C ASP A 105 -9.46 5.82 -22.99
N CYS A 106 -8.89 6.40 -21.95
CA CYS A 106 -7.57 6.07 -21.42
C CYS A 106 -7.60 6.07 -19.89
N TYR A 107 -7.01 5.04 -19.30
CA TYR A 107 -6.86 4.88 -17.87
C TYR A 107 -5.39 4.93 -17.49
N ILE A 108 -5.09 5.70 -16.47
CA ILE A 108 -3.73 5.84 -15.95
C ILE A 108 -3.72 5.48 -14.47
N CYS A 109 -3.03 4.41 -14.11
CA CYS A 109 -2.75 4.15 -12.70
C CYS A 109 -1.46 4.86 -12.28
N VAL A 110 -1.55 5.62 -11.18
CA VAL A 110 -0.48 6.52 -10.76
C VAL A 110 -0.03 6.17 -9.35
N THR A 111 1.20 5.93 -9.29
CA THR A 111 2.19 5.99 -8.22
C THR A 111 1.87 5.32 -6.88
N ASP A 112 2.88 5.35 -6.02
CA ASP A 112 3.01 4.70 -4.71
C ASP A 112 2.82 3.17 -4.79
N VAL A 113 2.50 2.53 -3.71
CA VAL A 113 2.55 1.06 -3.53
C VAL A 113 1.30 0.39 -4.11
N ILE A 114 0.86 0.86 -5.29
CA ILE A 114 -0.35 0.38 -5.98
C ILE A 114 -0.22 -1.04 -6.54
N TRP A 115 1.00 -1.53 -6.76
CA TRP A 115 1.26 -2.90 -7.22
C TRP A 115 1.81 -3.80 -6.10
N SER A 116 1.42 -3.53 -4.85
CA SER A 116 1.67 -4.44 -3.74
C SER A 116 0.60 -5.52 -3.71
N CYS A 117 1.04 -6.76 -3.60
CA CYS A 117 0.13 -7.87 -3.31
C CYS A 117 -0.21 -7.85 -1.82
N ASP A 118 -1.46 -7.63 -1.50
CA ASP A 118 -1.94 -7.79 -0.13
C ASP A 118 -2.04 -9.27 0.21
N GLU A 119 -1.75 -9.62 1.45
CA GLU A 119 -1.78 -10.99 1.92
C GLU A 119 -3.18 -11.59 1.88
N TYR A 120 -4.19 -10.75 2.05
CA TYR A 120 -5.59 -11.14 2.14
C TYR A 120 -6.37 -10.88 0.85
N TRP A 121 -6.03 -9.82 0.13
CA TRP A 121 -6.80 -9.32 -1.01
C TRP A 121 -6.11 -9.56 -2.36
N GLY A 122 -4.85 -10.02 -2.35
CA GLY A 122 -4.06 -10.14 -3.57
C GLY A 122 -3.72 -8.76 -4.16
N PHE A 123 -3.63 -8.71 -5.47
CA PHE A 123 -3.49 -7.45 -6.18
C PHE A 123 -4.84 -6.76 -6.38
N ASP A 124 -4.84 -5.44 -6.28
CA ASP A 124 -6.01 -4.62 -6.57
C ASP A 124 -6.19 -4.48 -8.09
N ARG A 125 -7.37 -4.89 -8.59
CA ARG A 125 -7.69 -4.88 -10.02
C ARG A 125 -7.80 -3.48 -10.59
N GLY A 126 -8.32 -2.53 -9.82
CA GLY A 126 -8.42 -1.14 -10.23
C GLY A 126 -7.05 -0.55 -10.53
N PHE A 127 -6.07 -0.80 -9.68
CA PHE A 127 -4.69 -0.34 -9.91
C PHE A 127 -3.91 -1.16 -10.94
N LEU A 128 -4.33 -2.38 -11.24
CA LEU A 128 -3.82 -3.14 -12.37
C LEU A 128 -4.54 -2.82 -13.69
N LEU A 129 -5.54 -1.93 -13.67
CA LEU A 129 -6.38 -1.58 -14.82
C LEU A 129 -7.03 -2.81 -15.49
N ASP A 130 -7.36 -3.83 -14.68
CA ASP A 130 -7.90 -5.12 -15.12
C ASP A 130 -9.41 -5.23 -14.85
N CYS A 131 -10.14 -4.12 -14.93
CA CYS A 131 -11.59 -4.11 -14.82
C CYS A 131 -12.24 -4.25 -16.21
N LYS A 132 -13.40 -4.90 -16.26
CA LYS A 132 -14.10 -5.21 -17.51
C LYS A 132 -14.42 -3.96 -18.34
N THR A 133 -14.79 -2.87 -17.71
CA THR A 133 -15.09 -1.60 -18.37
C THR A 133 -13.86 -0.91 -18.98
N MET A 134 -12.66 -1.35 -18.60
CA MET A 134 -11.39 -0.88 -19.14
C MET A 134 -10.88 -1.74 -20.30
N GLU A 135 -11.61 -2.78 -20.69
CA GLU A 135 -11.27 -3.60 -21.86
C GLU A 135 -11.31 -2.75 -23.13
N ASN A 136 -10.32 -2.92 -24.00
CA ASN A 136 -10.14 -2.14 -25.24
C ASN A 136 -10.00 -0.61 -25.05
N LYS A 137 -9.70 -0.16 -23.83
CA LYS A 137 -9.31 1.22 -23.51
C LYS A 137 -7.80 1.29 -23.32
N TRP A 138 -7.18 2.42 -23.65
CA TRP A 138 -5.75 2.63 -23.42
C TRP A 138 -5.41 2.53 -21.93
N LYS A 139 -4.28 1.89 -21.62
CA LYS A 139 -3.84 1.62 -20.26
C LYS A 139 -2.40 2.04 -20.07
N ILE A 140 -2.17 2.91 -19.11
CA ILE A 140 -0.84 3.47 -18.80
C ILE A 140 -0.57 3.27 -17.32
N SER A 141 0.62 2.82 -16.96
CA SER A 141 1.09 2.92 -15.58
C SER A 141 2.16 3.99 -15.47
N TYR A 142 2.01 4.89 -14.47
CA TYR A 142 3.01 5.91 -14.21
C TYR A 142 3.59 5.76 -12.79
N ALA A 143 4.89 5.51 -12.71
CA ALA A 143 5.63 5.40 -11.45
C ALA A 143 5.03 4.38 -10.46
N ALA A 144 4.48 3.26 -10.95
CA ALA A 144 3.96 2.21 -10.08
C ALA A 144 5.05 1.63 -9.19
N SER A 145 4.69 1.24 -7.96
CA SER A 145 5.61 0.68 -6.96
C SER A 145 5.01 -0.56 -6.29
N ARG A 146 5.87 -1.51 -5.93
CA ARG A 146 5.52 -2.66 -5.07
C ARG A 146 5.76 -2.41 -3.59
N GLY A 147 6.44 -1.32 -3.25
CA GLY A 147 6.90 -1.08 -1.89
C GLY A 147 8.00 -2.06 -1.48
N VAL A 148 7.80 -2.77 -0.37
CA VAL A 148 8.74 -3.83 0.07
C VAL A 148 8.38 -5.13 -0.65
N PRO A 149 9.28 -5.71 -1.47
CA PRO A 149 9.02 -6.98 -2.13
C PRO A 149 8.69 -8.08 -1.11
N LYS A 150 7.56 -8.73 -1.29
CA LYS A 150 7.13 -9.90 -0.51
C LYS A 150 7.16 -11.13 -1.40
N SER A 151 7.32 -12.30 -0.79
CA SER A 151 7.01 -13.55 -1.48
C SER A 151 5.50 -13.63 -1.70
N ILE A 152 5.09 -13.85 -2.91
CA ILE A 152 3.68 -13.99 -3.29
C ILE A 152 3.43 -15.38 -3.86
N PRO A 153 2.19 -15.87 -3.78
CA PRO A 153 1.82 -17.13 -4.41
C PRO A 153 2.04 -17.09 -5.93
N LYS A 154 2.35 -18.24 -6.50
CA LYS A 154 2.57 -18.34 -7.94
C LYS A 154 1.37 -17.89 -8.76
N TYR A 155 0.16 -18.19 -8.33
CA TYR A 155 -1.06 -17.74 -9.03
C TYR A 155 -1.24 -16.22 -9.00
N GLU A 156 -0.83 -15.54 -7.93
CA GLU A 156 -0.83 -14.08 -7.87
C GLU A 156 0.23 -13.49 -8.81
N GLU A 157 1.39 -14.14 -8.92
CA GLU A 157 2.42 -13.76 -9.87
C GLU A 157 1.95 -13.92 -11.32
N GLU A 158 1.30 -15.04 -11.63
CA GLU A 158 0.70 -15.30 -12.96
C GLU A 158 -0.42 -14.32 -13.27
N TYR A 159 -1.27 -13.99 -12.28
CA TYR A 159 -2.29 -12.97 -12.41
C TYR A 159 -1.68 -11.60 -12.68
N PHE A 160 -0.69 -11.19 -11.89
CA PHE A 160 0.03 -9.94 -12.08
C PHE A 160 0.65 -9.83 -13.48
N ALA A 161 1.36 -10.90 -13.89
CA ALA A 161 1.96 -10.93 -15.22
C ALA A 161 0.93 -10.76 -16.34
N ARG A 162 -0.21 -11.43 -16.22
CA ARG A 162 -1.32 -11.31 -17.20
C ARG A 162 -1.88 -9.88 -17.22
N ALA A 163 -2.22 -9.33 -16.08
CA ALA A 163 -2.82 -8.00 -15.99
C ALA A 163 -1.86 -6.92 -16.51
N VAL A 164 -0.59 -6.98 -16.08
CA VAL A 164 0.44 -6.03 -16.54
C VAL A 164 0.74 -6.22 -18.04
N SER A 165 0.60 -7.44 -18.58
CA SER A 165 0.76 -7.66 -20.03
C SER A 165 -0.26 -6.90 -20.89
N ASP A 166 -1.39 -6.55 -20.32
CA ASP A 166 -2.46 -5.78 -20.98
C ASP A 166 -2.30 -4.25 -20.84
N ILE A 167 -1.33 -3.80 -20.04
CA ILE A 167 -0.98 -2.38 -19.96
C ILE A 167 -0.13 -2.00 -21.17
N ASP A 168 -0.52 -0.94 -21.85
CA ASP A 168 0.10 -0.53 -23.12
C ASP A 168 1.43 0.19 -22.91
N PHE A 169 1.49 1.11 -21.93
CA PHE A 169 2.70 1.85 -21.58
C PHE A 169 3.00 1.69 -20.10
N ILE A 170 4.17 1.10 -19.81
CA ILE A 170 4.51 0.72 -18.45
C ILE A 170 5.66 1.57 -17.94
N SER A 171 5.43 2.31 -16.85
CA SER A 171 6.51 2.87 -16.07
C SER A 171 6.38 2.55 -14.58
N VAL A 172 7.53 2.40 -13.95
CA VAL A 172 7.66 2.03 -12.54
C VAL A 172 8.62 2.99 -11.83
N ARG A 173 8.56 3.01 -10.52
CA ARG A 173 9.38 3.92 -9.71
C ARG A 173 10.72 3.31 -9.28
N GLU A 174 10.79 2.00 -9.12
CA GLU A 174 11.97 1.30 -8.64
C GLU A 174 12.58 0.39 -9.72
N LYS A 175 13.92 0.38 -9.81
CA LYS A 175 14.67 -0.52 -10.70
C LYS A 175 14.42 -2.00 -10.40
N SER A 176 14.20 -2.34 -9.13
CA SER A 176 13.87 -3.70 -8.74
C SER A 176 12.52 -4.16 -9.30
N LEU A 177 11.55 -3.25 -9.39
CA LEU A 177 10.25 -3.56 -10.01
C LEU A 177 10.37 -3.65 -11.54
N GLU A 178 11.18 -2.80 -12.18
CA GLU A 178 11.50 -2.92 -13.60
C GLU A 178 12.09 -4.31 -13.90
N ALA A 179 13.11 -4.72 -13.13
CA ALA A 179 13.74 -6.04 -13.29
C ALA A 179 12.72 -7.18 -13.03
N TYR A 180 11.85 -7.02 -12.06
CA TYR A 180 10.81 -8.02 -11.77
C TYR A 180 9.80 -8.15 -12.91
N VAL A 181 9.28 -7.04 -13.44
CA VAL A 181 8.36 -7.09 -14.60
C VAL A 181 9.05 -7.71 -15.81
N HIS A 182 10.30 -7.34 -16.08
CA HIS A 182 11.07 -7.98 -17.16
C HIS A 182 11.30 -9.48 -16.97
N SER A 183 11.42 -9.94 -15.73
CA SER A 183 11.58 -11.38 -15.47
C SER A 183 10.31 -12.18 -15.81
N LEU A 184 9.14 -11.54 -15.69
CA LEU A 184 7.84 -12.15 -16.00
C LEU A 184 7.43 -11.92 -17.46
N LEU A 185 7.76 -10.77 -17.99
CA LEU A 185 7.33 -10.29 -19.32
C LEU A 185 8.53 -9.72 -20.10
N PRO A 186 9.44 -10.56 -20.60
CA PRO A 186 10.68 -10.11 -21.24
C PRO A 186 10.46 -9.20 -22.46
N GLU A 187 9.33 -9.35 -23.15
CA GLU A 187 8.99 -8.57 -24.36
C GLU A 187 8.39 -7.18 -24.05
N LYS A 188 7.99 -6.93 -22.80
CA LYS A 188 7.39 -5.65 -22.43
C LYS A 188 8.48 -4.61 -22.17
N GLN A 189 8.28 -3.43 -22.75
CA GLN A 189 9.10 -2.27 -22.42
C GLN A 189 8.62 -1.66 -21.11
N VAL A 190 9.53 -1.52 -20.16
CA VAL A 190 9.28 -0.90 -18.86
C VAL A 190 10.28 0.23 -18.67
N THR A 191 9.81 1.37 -18.23
CA THR A 191 10.66 2.55 -18.02
C THR A 191 10.65 2.93 -16.55
N THR A 192 11.83 3.03 -15.93
CA THR A 192 11.91 3.64 -14.60
C THR A 192 11.80 5.16 -14.71
N VAL A 193 10.88 5.76 -13.97
CA VAL A 193 10.58 7.20 -13.94
C VAL A 193 10.59 7.72 -12.50
N ILE A 194 10.68 9.03 -12.34
CA ILE A 194 10.58 9.65 -11.01
C ILE A 194 9.13 9.71 -10.53
N ASP A 195 8.96 9.80 -9.22
CA ASP A 195 7.66 9.99 -8.59
C ASP A 195 7.01 11.30 -9.09
N PRO A 196 5.66 11.34 -9.31
CA PRO A 196 4.96 12.53 -9.79
C PRO A 196 5.20 13.78 -8.94
N VAL A 197 5.45 13.64 -7.64
CA VAL A 197 5.84 14.77 -6.77
C VAL A 197 7.05 15.52 -7.32
N LEU A 198 8.00 14.82 -7.93
CA LEU A 198 9.20 15.43 -8.49
C LEU A 198 9.00 16.00 -9.90
N LEU A 199 7.87 15.71 -10.58
CA LEU A 199 7.58 16.24 -11.92
C LEU A 199 7.20 17.71 -11.90
N LEU A 200 6.42 18.11 -10.89
CA LEU A 200 5.94 19.49 -10.80
C LEU A 200 7.09 20.43 -10.38
N PRO A 201 7.09 21.65 -10.91
CA PRO A 201 7.97 22.70 -10.42
C PRO A 201 7.65 23.05 -8.97
N VAL A 202 8.66 23.47 -8.23
CA VAL A 202 8.53 23.76 -6.78
C VAL A 202 7.52 24.87 -6.48
N GLU A 203 7.37 25.80 -7.41
CA GLU A 203 6.45 26.94 -7.32
C GLU A 203 4.99 26.50 -7.15
N GLU A 204 4.60 25.37 -7.76
CA GLU A 204 3.23 24.84 -7.63
C GLU A 204 2.94 24.40 -6.19
N TYR A 205 3.92 23.84 -5.50
CA TYR A 205 3.79 23.52 -4.08
C TYR A 205 3.90 24.74 -3.17
N GLU A 206 4.69 25.73 -3.57
CA GLU A 206 4.82 27.00 -2.82
C GLU A 206 3.54 27.82 -2.85
N ASN A 207 2.72 27.69 -3.89
CA ASN A 207 1.44 28.37 -4.02
C ASN A 207 0.37 27.84 -3.06
N ILE A 208 0.50 26.60 -2.58
CA ILE A 208 -0.52 25.95 -1.75
C ILE A 208 -0.10 25.78 -0.29
N LEU A 209 1.19 25.89 0.03
CA LEU A 209 1.66 25.65 1.40
C LEU A 209 1.26 26.78 2.37
N ILE A 210 1.04 26.40 3.62
CA ILE A 210 0.81 27.33 4.73
C ILE A 210 2.10 27.48 5.54
N ARG A 211 2.62 28.70 5.60
CA ARG A 211 3.82 28.99 6.38
C ARG A 211 3.56 28.81 7.89
N PRO A 212 4.33 27.97 8.61
CA PRO A 212 4.17 27.82 10.05
C PRO A 212 4.57 29.09 10.80
N LYS A 213 3.94 29.30 11.96
CA LYS A 213 4.24 30.47 12.83
C LYS A 213 5.52 30.29 13.64
N ILE A 214 6.10 29.08 13.65
CA ILE A 214 7.32 28.73 14.37
C ILE A 214 8.55 28.97 13.48
N GLU A 215 9.66 29.40 14.09
CA GLU A 215 10.96 29.60 13.45
C GLU A 215 12.05 28.84 14.19
N ASN A 216 13.21 28.64 13.56
CA ASN A 216 14.38 27.96 14.14
C ASN A 216 14.05 26.55 14.61
N TYR A 217 13.60 25.71 13.70
CA TYR A 217 13.22 24.32 14.00
C TYR A 217 13.71 23.34 12.95
N ILE A 218 13.79 22.09 13.35
CA ILE A 218 13.92 20.96 12.46
C ILE A 218 12.65 20.14 12.48
N VAL A 219 12.37 19.44 11.39
CA VAL A 219 11.23 18.53 11.29
C VAL A 219 11.69 17.09 11.53
N VAL A 220 10.91 16.37 12.33
CA VAL A 220 10.93 14.92 12.41
C VAL A 220 9.61 14.40 11.85
N TYR A 221 9.71 13.64 10.77
CA TYR A 221 8.56 13.01 10.12
C TYR A 221 8.87 11.57 9.75
N TYR A 222 7.97 10.67 10.06
CA TYR A 222 8.14 9.23 9.80
C TYR A 222 6.87 8.61 9.23
N ALA A 223 7.06 7.60 8.41
CA ALA A 223 5.97 6.80 7.89
C ALA A 223 5.84 5.53 8.75
N MET A 224 4.62 5.23 9.17
CA MET A 224 4.19 4.07 9.96
C MET A 224 4.64 4.11 11.43
N GLU A 225 5.78 3.51 11.78
CA GLU A 225 6.26 3.43 13.16
C GLU A 225 7.20 4.58 13.51
N ARG A 226 7.20 4.97 14.77
CA ARG A 226 8.05 6.02 15.33
C ARG A 226 9.44 5.46 15.65
N PRO A 227 10.47 5.71 14.83
CA PRO A 227 11.79 5.13 15.06
C PRO A 227 12.54 5.90 16.15
N LYS A 228 12.95 5.20 17.22
CA LYS A 228 13.79 5.80 18.27
C LYS A 228 15.05 6.45 17.73
N GLU A 229 15.71 5.79 16.80
CA GLU A 229 16.92 6.27 16.15
C GLU A 229 16.77 7.63 15.48
N LEU A 230 15.60 7.89 14.86
CA LEU A 230 15.29 9.15 14.22
C LEU A 230 15.34 10.31 15.23
N PHE A 231 14.75 10.09 16.40
CA PHE A 231 14.75 11.06 17.48
C PHE A 231 16.12 11.24 18.14
N ASP A 232 16.85 10.16 18.36
CA ASP A 232 18.21 10.24 18.93
C ASP A 232 19.12 11.12 18.06
N MET A 233 19.00 11.00 16.72
CA MET A 233 19.76 11.83 15.77
C MET A 233 19.24 13.28 15.71
N ALA A 234 17.92 13.46 15.70
CA ALA A 234 17.31 14.79 15.69
C ALA A 234 17.64 15.60 16.95
N ILE A 235 17.54 14.99 18.13
CA ILE A 235 17.93 15.61 19.42
C ILE A 235 19.41 16.01 19.41
N ARG A 236 20.29 15.13 18.92
CA ARG A 236 21.71 15.43 18.80
C ARG A 236 21.98 16.63 17.88
N TYR A 237 21.27 16.71 16.76
CA TYR A 237 21.34 17.85 15.85
C TYR A 237 20.82 19.11 16.55
N ALA A 238 19.64 19.05 17.14
CA ALA A 238 18.99 20.18 17.80
C ALA A 238 19.85 20.79 18.90
N LYS A 239 20.47 19.96 19.77
CA LYS A 239 21.45 20.43 20.78
C LYS A 239 22.67 21.10 20.16
N THR A 240 23.14 20.61 19.02
CA THR A 240 24.34 21.15 18.36
C THR A 240 24.08 22.51 17.71
N HIS A 241 22.87 22.71 17.20
CA HIS A 241 22.49 23.89 16.41
C HIS A 241 21.56 24.85 17.16
N ASN A 242 21.17 24.52 18.40
CA ASN A 242 20.25 25.29 19.25
C ASN A 242 18.92 25.58 18.55
N VAL A 243 18.28 24.53 18.02
CA VAL A 243 17.00 24.59 17.33
C VAL A 243 15.97 23.69 18.00
N ARG A 244 14.70 23.95 17.78
CA ARG A 244 13.58 23.15 18.26
C ARG A 244 13.35 21.96 17.35
N ILE A 245 12.57 20.98 17.84
CA ILE A 245 12.06 19.87 17.04
C ILE A 245 10.55 20.05 16.84
N VAL A 246 10.08 19.97 15.62
CA VAL A 246 8.67 19.80 15.29
C VAL A 246 8.49 18.36 14.82
N GLU A 247 7.74 17.58 15.57
CA GLU A 247 7.32 16.24 15.21
C GLU A 247 5.94 16.28 14.57
N LEU A 248 5.87 15.91 13.30
CA LEU A 248 4.60 15.79 12.57
C LEU A 248 4.12 14.34 12.63
N THR A 249 3.01 14.09 13.28
CA THR A 249 2.49 12.73 13.46
C THR A 249 0.97 12.73 13.62
N HIS A 250 0.36 11.60 13.34
CA HIS A 250 -1.08 11.35 13.54
C HIS A 250 -1.32 10.15 14.46
N LEU A 251 -0.25 9.58 15.00
CA LEU A 251 -0.27 8.38 15.83
C LEU A 251 -0.12 8.74 17.30
N PRO A 252 -0.80 8.03 18.21
CA PRO A 252 -0.49 8.11 19.63
C PRO A 252 0.97 7.74 19.89
N ILE A 253 1.60 8.41 20.82
CA ILE A 253 3.01 8.21 21.14
C ILE A 253 3.15 7.43 22.44
N GLU A 254 3.70 6.22 22.34
CA GLU A 254 3.97 5.36 23.49
C GLU A 254 5.05 6.01 24.39
N GLY A 255 4.77 6.07 25.70
CA GLY A 255 5.68 6.70 26.67
C GLY A 255 5.54 8.21 26.80
N GLY A 256 4.54 8.81 26.13
CA GLY A 256 4.28 10.24 26.17
C GLY A 256 5.22 11.07 25.28
N MET A 257 5.19 12.39 25.44
CA MET A 257 6.04 13.30 24.68
C MET A 257 7.53 13.03 24.95
N VAL A 258 8.35 13.08 23.91
CA VAL A 258 9.80 13.07 24.08
C VAL A 258 10.18 14.31 24.89
N GLN A 259 10.57 14.10 26.12
CA GLN A 259 11.08 15.17 26.96
C GLN A 259 12.60 15.09 26.96
N ASP A 260 13.24 16.07 26.37
CA ASP A 260 14.66 16.31 26.55
C ASP A 260 14.81 17.63 27.30
N LYS A 261 15.67 17.67 28.33
CA LYS A 261 15.82 18.86 29.20
C LYS A 261 16.35 20.08 28.44
N ASP A 262 17.04 19.85 27.35
CA ASP A 262 17.79 20.87 26.61
C ASP A 262 17.19 21.16 25.22
N VAL A 263 16.14 20.43 24.81
CA VAL A 263 15.52 20.56 23.48
C VAL A 263 14.01 20.63 23.61
N GLU A 264 13.43 21.70 23.10
CA GLU A 264 11.99 21.83 22.98
C GLU A 264 11.49 20.95 21.82
N VAL A 265 10.55 20.05 22.11
CA VAL A 265 9.88 19.20 21.13
C VAL A 265 8.41 19.59 21.07
N ILE A 266 7.97 20.02 19.90
CA ILE A 266 6.59 20.39 19.61
C ILE A 266 6.00 19.29 18.74
N GLN A 267 4.85 18.75 19.13
CA GLN A 267 4.13 17.72 18.39
C GLN A 267 2.91 18.33 17.74
N ASP A 268 2.78 18.17 16.44
CA ASP A 268 1.61 18.59 15.68
C ASP A 268 0.89 17.34 15.15
N PHE A 269 -0.32 17.11 15.68
CA PHE A 269 -1.19 16.00 15.31
C PHE A 269 -2.27 16.42 14.30
N ALA A 270 -2.46 17.72 14.12
CA ALA A 270 -3.51 18.31 13.30
C ALA A 270 -3.05 18.84 11.94
N ALA A 271 -1.74 18.79 11.65
CA ALA A 271 -1.21 19.31 10.39
C ALA A 271 -1.83 18.61 9.19
N GLY A 272 -2.49 19.36 8.32
CA GLY A 272 -2.98 18.94 7.01
C GLY A 272 -1.89 18.98 5.95
N PRO A 273 -2.23 18.72 4.66
CA PRO A 273 -1.25 18.70 3.58
C PRO A 273 -0.51 20.02 3.39
N GLU A 274 -1.20 21.14 3.45
CA GLU A 274 -0.66 22.48 3.21
C GLU A 274 0.28 22.92 4.34
N GLU A 275 -0.08 22.66 5.60
CA GLU A 275 0.79 22.91 6.75
C GLU A 275 2.01 21.97 6.73
N TRP A 276 1.81 20.70 6.37
CA TRP A 276 2.90 19.72 6.25
C TRP A 276 3.95 20.19 5.24
N LEU A 277 3.53 20.68 4.07
CA LEU A 277 4.42 21.30 3.08
C LEU A 277 5.15 22.52 3.65
N GLY A 278 4.43 23.37 4.36
CA GLY A 278 4.99 24.55 5.01
C GLY A 278 6.05 24.19 6.04
N TYR A 279 5.77 23.22 6.91
CA TYR A 279 6.75 22.74 7.89
C TYR A 279 8.03 22.24 7.22
N LEU A 280 7.93 21.46 6.15
CA LEU A 280 9.11 21.00 5.41
C LEU A 280 9.87 22.13 4.73
N LYS A 281 9.16 23.06 4.09
CA LYS A 281 9.78 24.18 3.37
C LYS A 281 10.59 25.11 4.27
N TYR A 282 10.11 25.39 5.49
CA TYR A 282 10.73 26.36 6.39
C TYR A 282 11.60 25.73 7.48
N ALA A 283 11.73 24.40 7.53
CA ALA A 283 12.65 23.74 8.45
C ALA A 283 14.12 24.01 8.12
N ASP A 284 14.98 24.06 9.14
CA ASP A 284 16.43 24.11 8.97
C ASP A 284 17.02 22.79 8.50
N CYS A 285 16.42 21.67 8.95
CA CYS A 285 16.80 20.32 8.58
C CYS A 285 15.62 19.37 8.75
N ILE A 286 15.59 18.28 7.98
CA ILE A 286 14.53 17.28 8.03
C ILE A 286 15.15 15.93 8.39
N PHE A 287 14.59 15.26 9.40
CA PHE A 287 14.91 13.90 9.79
C PHE A 287 13.73 13.01 9.46
N THR A 288 13.92 12.02 8.58
CA THR A 288 12.80 11.24 8.07
C THR A 288 13.20 9.83 7.64
N ASN A 289 12.22 8.91 7.60
CA ASN A 289 12.26 7.64 6.87
C ASN A 289 11.23 7.60 5.74
N SER A 290 10.54 8.72 5.50
CA SER A 290 9.51 8.83 4.47
C SER A 290 10.11 9.12 3.10
N PHE A 291 9.67 8.38 2.10
CA PHE A 291 10.03 8.63 0.71
C PHE A 291 9.58 10.03 0.25
N HIS A 292 8.32 10.38 0.47
CA HIS A 292 7.78 11.67 0.04
C HIS A 292 8.39 12.87 0.79
N ALA A 293 8.64 12.74 2.09
CA ALA A 293 9.36 13.80 2.81
C ALA A 293 10.78 14.00 2.27
N THR A 294 11.42 12.94 1.77
CA THR A 294 12.71 13.06 1.09
C THR A 294 12.57 13.74 -0.27
N CYS A 295 11.54 13.41 -1.07
CA CYS A 295 11.26 14.10 -2.33
C CYS A 295 11.07 15.61 -2.12
N PHE A 296 10.25 16.01 -1.14
CA PHE A 296 10.05 17.43 -0.81
C PHE A 296 11.29 18.08 -0.21
N SER A 297 12.12 17.34 0.53
CA SER A 297 13.42 17.85 0.97
C SER A 297 14.33 18.20 -0.20
N ILE A 298 14.31 17.39 -1.25
CA ILE A 298 15.03 17.65 -2.50
C ILE A 298 14.45 18.89 -3.21
N LEU A 299 13.14 18.94 -3.40
CA LEU A 299 12.45 20.06 -4.09
C LEU A 299 12.65 21.41 -3.38
N PHE A 300 12.59 21.40 -2.05
CA PHE A 300 12.73 22.61 -1.25
C PHE A 300 14.19 22.98 -0.91
N HIS A 301 15.15 22.27 -1.48
CA HIS A 301 16.58 22.46 -1.22
C HIS A 301 16.94 22.39 0.26
N LYS A 302 16.33 21.45 0.99
CA LYS A 302 16.51 21.31 2.43
C LYS A 302 17.67 20.39 2.77
N LYS A 303 18.34 20.69 3.85
CA LYS A 303 19.20 19.72 4.51
C LYS A 303 18.33 18.62 5.09
N PHE A 304 18.69 17.36 4.86
CA PHE A 304 17.95 16.24 5.41
C PHE A 304 18.84 15.04 5.70
N PHE A 305 18.31 14.14 6.53
CA PHE A 305 18.93 12.86 6.84
C PHE A 305 17.88 11.78 6.96
N ASN A 306 18.19 10.62 6.37
CA ASN A 306 17.29 9.49 6.32
C ASN A 306 17.72 8.37 7.26
N SER A 307 16.78 7.84 8.07
CA SER A 307 16.95 6.53 8.67
C SER A 307 16.62 5.43 7.67
N LYS A 308 17.23 4.25 7.89
CA LYS A 308 17.01 3.10 7.02
C LYS A 308 15.55 2.63 7.07
N ARG A 309 15.04 2.21 5.93
CA ARG A 309 13.75 1.55 5.79
C ARG A 309 13.88 0.33 4.89
N ASN A 310 13.01 -0.65 5.07
CA ASN A 310 12.95 -1.81 4.19
C ASN A 310 12.48 -1.41 2.78
N GLY A 311 12.94 -2.15 1.77
CA GLY A 311 12.72 -1.84 0.36
C GLY A 311 13.78 -0.91 -0.21
N ASP A 312 13.77 -0.74 -1.53
CA ASP A 312 14.81 -0.02 -2.28
C ASP A 312 14.36 1.35 -2.82
N LYS A 313 13.08 1.71 -2.64
CA LYS A 313 12.55 2.97 -3.17
C LYS A 313 13.30 4.22 -2.68
N LEU A 314 13.67 4.24 -1.39
CA LEU A 314 14.41 5.35 -0.82
C LEU A 314 15.89 5.33 -1.25
N SER A 315 16.52 4.16 -1.28
CA SER A 315 17.90 4.04 -1.77
C SER A 315 18.01 4.38 -3.26
N ASN A 316 17.08 3.94 -4.09
CA ASN A 316 17.03 4.32 -5.51
C ASN A 316 16.88 5.84 -5.69
N LEU A 317 16.03 6.50 -4.89
CA LEU A 317 15.89 7.95 -4.92
C LEU A 317 17.22 8.66 -4.57
N LEU A 318 17.86 8.23 -3.48
CA LEU A 318 19.14 8.81 -3.05
C LEU A 318 20.27 8.55 -4.05
N GLU A 319 20.30 7.38 -4.68
CA GLU A 319 21.27 7.06 -5.73
C GLU A 319 21.05 7.91 -6.98
N THR A 320 19.79 8.08 -7.42
CA THR A 320 19.45 8.88 -8.60
C THR A 320 19.93 10.32 -8.47
N PHE A 321 19.88 10.89 -7.27
CA PHE A 321 20.29 12.27 -7.02
C PHE A 321 21.68 12.40 -6.39
N GLU A 322 22.46 11.32 -6.30
CA GLU A 322 23.81 11.30 -5.71
C GLU A 322 23.83 11.76 -4.24
N LEU A 323 22.79 11.37 -3.46
CA LEU A 323 22.54 11.79 -2.08
C LEU A 323 22.69 10.65 -1.07
N THR A 324 23.40 9.59 -1.41
CA THR A 324 23.59 8.40 -0.55
C THR A 324 24.30 8.73 0.77
N ASP A 325 25.02 9.84 0.83
CA ASP A 325 25.67 10.35 2.04
C ASP A 325 24.67 10.96 3.06
N ARG A 326 23.38 11.07 2.72
CA ARG A 326 22.30 11.58 3.59
C ARG A 326 21.68 10.51 4.49
N THR A 327 22.26 9.33 4.56
CA THR A 327 21.77 8.25 5.43
C THR A 327 22.38 8.31 6.84
N PHE A 328 21.68 7.77 7.81
CA PHE A 328 22.18 7.68 9.19
C PHE A 328 23.43 6.79 9.29
N ASP A 329 23.56 5.78 8.44
CA ASP A 329 24.76 4.93 8.40
C ASP A 329 26.00 5.75 8.03
N GLU A 330 25.88 6.63 7.05
CA GLU A 330 26.98 7.52 6.67
C GLU A 330 27.26 8.60 7.74
N LEU A 331 26.22 9.11 8.42
CA LEU A 331 26.41 9.99 9.57
C LEU A 331 27.20 9.28 10.71
N ARG A 332 26.81 8.04 11.04
CA ARG A 332 27.49 7.25 12.09
C ARG A 332 28.93 6.98 11.74
N LYS A 333 29.23 6.62 10.50
CA LYS A 333 30.62 6.48 10.01
C LYS A 333 31.37 7.79 10.24
N GLY A 334 30.84 8.92 9.80
CA GLY A 334 31.47 10.22 9.99
C GLY A 334 31.70 10.59 11.47
N PHE A 335 30.80 10.19 12.39
CA PHE A 335 31.00 10.37 13.83
C PHE A 335 32.04 9.39 14.40
N ALA A 336 32.02 8.13 13.97
CA ALA A 336 32.97 7.11 14.42
C ALA A 336 34.38 7.44 13.97
N ASP A 337 34.58 7.87 12.73
CA ASP A 337 35.87 8.29 12.20
C ASP A 337 36.46 9.44 13.00
N ARG A 338 35.63 10.39 13.42
CA ARG A 338 36.06 11.48 14.32
C ARG A 338 36.42 11.01 15.71
N ALA A 339 35.60 10.12 16.28
CA ALA A 339 35.85 9.57 17.62
C ALA A 339 37.14 8.73 17.69
N ALA A 340 37.48 8.07 16.57
CA ALA A 340 38.70 7.27 16.44
C ALA A 340 39.98 8.13 16.35
N GLN A 341 39.88 9.42 16.03
CA GLN A 341 41.02 10.31 15.94
C GLN A 341 41.57 10.64 17.33
N LYS A 342 42.86 10.33 17.55
CA LYS A 342 43.57 10.54 18.83
C LYS A 342 44.71 11.55 18.67
N GLY A 343 45.06 12.22 19.79
CA GLY A 343 46.25 13.07 19.88
C GLY A 343 46.22 14.27 18.92
N LEU A 344 47.35 14.56 18.28
CA LEU A 344 47.52 15.69 17.36
C LEU A 344 46.55 15.69 16.19
N ARG A 345 46.12 14.53 15.69
CA ARG A 345 45.10 14.44 14.62
C ARG A 345 43.74 15.05 15.05
N ARG A 346 43.35 14.81 16.29
CA ARG A 346 42.09 15.39 16.85
C ARG A 346 42.17 16.92 16.91
N TYR A 347 43.28 17.46 17.34
CA TYR A 347 43.53 18.91 17.35
C TYR A 347 43.56 19.48 15.95
N TYR A 348 44.25 18.83 15.03
CA TYR A 348 44.29 19.24 13.62
C TYR A 348 42.92 19.31 12.98
N HIS A 349 42.10 18.28 13.13
CA HIS A 349 40.71 18.28 12.60
C HIS A 349 39.82 19.30 13.30
N SER A 350 39.97 19.48 14.62
CA SER A 350 39.22 20.52 15.35
C SER A 350 39.61 21.92 14.87
N ALA A 351 40.88 22.17 14.62
CA ALA A 351 41.35 23.42 14.05
C ALA A 351 40.83 23.63 12.61
N ARG A 352 40.83 22.60 11.77
CA ARG A 352 40.28 22.68 10.41
C ARG A 352 38.76 22.98 10.41
N ILE A 353 38.02 22.41 11.35
CA ILE A 353 36.60 22.73 11.52
C ILE A 353 36.44 24.19 11.95
N PHE A 354 37.20 24.62 12.94
CA PHE A 354 37.18 25.99 13.41
C PHE A 354 37.53 27.00 12.29
N LEU A 355 38.46 26.64 11.44
CA LEU A 355 38.87 27.43 10.26
C LEU A 355 37.95 27.27 9.05
N GLY A 356 36.84 26.51 9.15
CA GLY A 356 35.91 26.25 8.07
C GLY A 356 36.43 25.35 6.96
N MET A 357 37.60 24.73 7.15
CA MET A 357 38.25 23.84 6.17
C MET A 357 37.68 22.42 6.19
N GLU A 358 36.95 22.04 7.23
CA GLU A 358 36.32 20.74 7.38
C GLU A 358 34.96 20.91 8.08
N LYS A 359 33.92 20.24 7.58
CA LYS A 359 32.57 20.31 8.12
C LYS A 359 32.29 19.16 9.08
N ARG A 360 31.48 19.39 10.10
CA ARG A 360 30.93 18.32 10.96
C ARG A 360 30.00 17.45 10.12
N PRO A 361 29.76 16.16 10.50
CA PRO A 361 28.86 15.30 9.73
C PRO A 361 27.49 15.92 9.43
N PHE A 362 26.89 16.61 10.39
CA PHE A 362 25.63 17.32 10.20
C PHE A 362 25.72 18.59 9.32
N ASP A 363 26.91 19.16 9.17
CA ASP A 363 27.11 20.43 8.45
C ASP A 363 27.51 20.21 6.98
N ARG A 364 27.57 18.94 6.54
CA ARG A 364 27.81 18.63 5.13
C ARG A 364 26.71 19.23 4.27
N GLU A 365 27.07 20.06 3.33
CA GLU A 365 26.13 20.65 2.40
C GLU A 365 25.76 19.70 1.28
N ILE A 366 24.56 19.88 0.74
CA ILE A 366 24.13 19.23 -0.48
C ILE A 366 24.50 20.11 -1.66
N ASN A 367 25.07 19.53 -2.70
CA ASN A 367 25.35 20.22 -3.95
C ASN A 367 24.06 20.32 -4.77
N TYR A 368 23.18 21.24 -4.40
CA TYR A 368 21.90 21.42 -5.07
C TYR A 368 22.02 21.81 -6.55
N ARG A 369 23.13 22.41 -6.98
CA ARG A 369 23.36 22.64 -8.42
C ARG A 369 23.42 21.30 -9.20
N ASN A 370 24.05 20.28 -8.62
CA ASN A 370 24.11 18.96 -9.25
C ASN A 370 22.74 18.25 -9.16
N VAL A 371 22.09 18.34 -8.01
CA VAL A 371 20.75 17.77 -7.81
C VAL A 371 19.74 18.34 -8.81
N GLU A 372 19.72 19.67 -9.03
CA GLU A 372 18.87 20.33 -10.01
C GLU A 372 19.14 19.88 -11.44
N ARG A 373 20.41 19.69 -11.79
CA ARG A 373 20.79 19.14 -13.10
C ARG A 373 20.22 17.73 -13.30
N LEU A 374 20.36 16.87 -12.29
CA LEU A 374 19.83 15.52 -12.32
C LEU A 374 18.30 15.51 -12.34
N LEU A 375 17.67 16.35 -11.51
CA LEU A 375 16.21 16.51 -11.47
C LEU A 375 15.64 16.95 -12.80
N THR A 376 16.30 17.90 -13.47
CA THR A 376 15.90 18.37 -14.81
C THR A 376 15.97 17.21 -15.83
N GLN A 377 17.01 16.42 -15.80
CA GLN A 377 17.15 15.26 -16.69
C GLN A 377 16.08 14.20 -16.44
N GLU A 378 15.82 13.88 -15.17
CA GLU A 378 14.80 12.90 -14.80
C GLU A 378 13.37 13.42 -15.07
N ARG A 379 13.11 14.72 -14.87
CA ARG A 379 11.84 15.36 -15.26
C ARG A 379 11.60 15.27 -16.76
N GLN A 380 12.62 15.58 -17.55
CA GLN A 380 12.51 15.48 -19.00
C GLN A 380 12.16 14.04 -19.43
N LYS A 381 12.95 13.06 -18.99
CA LYS A 381 12.72 11.64 -19.30
C LYS A 381 11.33 11.17 -18.89
N SER A 382 10.92 11.49 -17.67
CA SER A 382 9.65 11.04 -17.10
C SER A 382 8.45 11.76 -17.72
N GLY A 383 8.60 13.05 -18.01
CA GLY A 383 7.61 13.85 -18.72
C GLY A 383 7.42 13.40 -20.17
N GLU A 384 8.53 13.12 -20.89
CA GLU A 384 8.49 12.57 -22.26
C GLU A 384 7.76 11.22 -22.28
N PHE A 385 8.00 10.35 -21.29
CA PHE A 385 7.28 9.08 -21.22
C PHE A 385 5.76 9.28 -21.15
N ILE A 386 5.27 10.01 -20.16
CA ILE A 386 3.82 10.13 -19.94
C ILE A 386 3.14 10.93 -21.06
N LEU A 387 3.74 12.03 -21.51
CA LEU A 387 3.17 12.86 -22.55
C LEU A 387 3.15 12.16 -23.91
N SER A 388 4.19 11.41 -24.26
CA SER A 388 4.19 10.63 -25.51
C SER A 388 3.22 9.46 -25.47
N ALA A 389 3.05 8.79 -24.32
CA ALA A 389 2.05 7.73 -24.15
C ALA A 389 0.62 8.27 -24.35
N ILE A 390 0.29 9.40 -23.72
CA ILE A 390 -1.01 10.04 -23.86
C ILE A 390 -1.23 10.52 -25.30
N ALA A 391 -0.25 11.23 -25.87
CA ALA A 391 -0.35 11.71 -27.26
C ALA A 391 -0.52 10.56 -28.28
N TYR A 392 0.13 9.43 -28.04
CA TYR A 392 -0.07 8.25 -28.86
C TYR A 392 -1.49 7.69 -28.72
N ALA A 393 -1.99 7.60 -27.48
CA ALA A 393 -3.35 7.13 -27.20
C ALA A 393 -4.44 8.03 -27.83
N GLU A 394 -4.23 9.35 -27.83
CA GLU A 394 -5.14 10.30 -28.48
C GLU A 394 -5.18 10.17 -30.03
N GLN A 395 -4.06 9.81 -30.63
CA GLN A 395 -3.92 9.77 -32.09
C GLN A 395 -4.25 8.41 -32.69
N HIS A 396 -4.31 7.36 -31.90
CA HIS A 396 -4.47 6.00 -32.37
C HIS A 396 -5.56 5.26 -31.61
N PRO A 397 -6.44 4.53 -32.32
CA PRO A 397 -7.33 3.61 -31.63
C PRO A 397 -6.52 2.47 -31.01
N ARG A 398 -6.89 2.05 -29.81
CA ARG A 398 -6.27 0.86 -29.24
C ARG A 398 -6.62 -0.36 -30.10
N PRO A 399 -5.65 -1.22 -30.40
CA PRO A 399 -5.92 -2.48 -31.10
C PRO A 399 -6.96 -3.29 -30.33
N HIS A 400 -7.97 -3.79 -31.07
CA HIS A 400 -9.03 -4.58 -30.45
C HIS A 400 -8.48 -5.92 -29.95
N THR A 401 -8.71 -6.23 -28.69
CA THR A 401 -8.43 -7.53 -28.07
C THR A 401 -9.75 -8.25 -27.83
N ASP A 402 -9.87 -9.46 -28.33
CA ASP A 402 -11.01 -10.33 -28.01
C ASP A 402 -10.78 -10.97 -26.62
N TYR A 403 -11.19 -10.25 -25.59
CA TYR A 403 -11.04 -10.71 -24.20
C TYR A 403 -11.88 -11.95 -23.90
N ASP A 404 -12.97 -12.18 -24.62
CA ASP A 404 -13.76 -13.40 -24.48
C ASP A 404 -12.99 -14.60 -25.02
N ALA A 405 -12.32 -14.45 -26.14
CA ALA A 405 -11.42 -15.49 -26.65
C ALA A 405 -10.21 -15.72 -25.72
N VAL A 406 -9.64 -14.65 -25.17
CA VAL A 406 -8.57 -14.75 -24.18
C VAL A 406 -9.05 -15.56 -22.97
N ARG A 407 -10.20 -15.21 -22.40
CA ARG A 407 -10.79 -15.94 -21.25
C ARG A 407 -11.10 -17.40 -21.58
N LYS A 408 -11.63 -17.68 -22.76
CA LYS A 408 -11.91 -19.07 -23.20
C LYS A 408 -10.66 -19.92 -23.40
N ASN A 409 -9.57 -19.29 -23.80
CA ASN A 409 -8.28 -19.97 -24.01
C ASN A 409 -7.48 -20.13 -22.72
N MET A 410 -7.84 -19.43 -21.66
CA MET A 410 -7.26 -19.65 -20.33
C MET A 410 -7.76 -20.99 -19.82
N LYS A 411 -6.89 -21.97 -19.76
CA LYS A 411 -7.22 -23.25 -19.14
C LYS A 411 -7.41 -23.03 -17.65
N MET A 412 -8.43 -23.69 -17.12
CA MET A 412 -8.55 -23.82 -15.70
C MET A 412 -7.38 -24.68 -15.21
N ASP A 413 -6.50 -24.06 -14.46
CA ASP A 413 -5.34 -24.74 -13.90
C ASP A 413 -5.45 -24.71 -12.36
N PHE A 414 -5.41 -25.88 -11.76
CA PHE A 414 -5.39 -26.03 -10.33
C PHE A 414 -3.96 -26.17 -9.86
N ALA A 415 -3.45 -25.14 -9.23
CA ALA A 415 -2.14 -25.18 -8.62
C ALA A 415 -2.21 -25.83 -7.24
N TYR A 416 -1.34 -26.80 -7.02
CA TYR A 416 -1.17 -27.45 -5.73
C TYR A 416 0.06 -26.87 -5.03
N TYR A 417 -0.11 -26.38 -3.81
CA TYR A 417 0.94 -25.74 -3.05
C TYR A 417 1.55 -26.67 -2.01
N GLY A 418 2.80 -27.07 -2.23
CA GLY A 418 3.58 -27.88 -1.31
C GLY A 418 2.88 -29.21 -0.97
N ASN A 419 2.86 -29.55 0.31
CA ASN A 419 2.17 -30.74 0.84
C ASN A 419 0.67 -30.54 1.04
N SER A 420 0.13 -29.37 0.67
CA SER A 420 -1.30 -29.13 0.78
C SER A 420 -2.02 -29.87 -0.34
N THR A 421 -3.21 -30.35 -0.01
CA THR A 421 -4.12 -30.89 -0.99
C THR A 421 -4.94 -29.80 -1.69
N GLU A 422 -4.51 -28.56 -1.62
CA GLU A 422 -5.22 -27.40 -2.14
C GLU A 422 -5.10 -27.27 -3.64
N ALA A 423 -6.24 -27.05 -4.27
CA ALA A 423 -6.30 -26.66 -5.65
C ALA A 423 -6.83 -25.24 -5.73
N VAL A 424 -6.11 -24.38 -6.45
CA VAL A 424 -6.50 -23.00 -6.70
C VAL A 424 -6.72 -22.86 -8.18
N TRP A 425 -7.84 -22.27 -8.55
CA TRP A 425 -8.06 -21.92 -9.94
C TRP A 425 -7.25 -20.65 -10.28
N THR A 426 -6.47 -20.72 -11.32
CA THR A 426 -5.53 -19.66 -11.71
C THR A 426 -5.99 -18.83 -12.89
N GLY A 427 -7.14 -19.14 -13.47
CA GLY A 427 -7.74 -18.37 -14.57
C GLY A 427 -8.62 -19.21 -15.50
N GLY A 428 -9.33 -18.56 -16.42
CA GLY A 428 -10.15 -19.20 -17.44
C GLY A 428 -11.62 -19.42 -17.06
N GLU A 429 -12.41 -19.91 -17.99
CA GLU A 429 -13.78 -20.33 -17.72
C GLU A 429 -13.83 -21.66 -16.96
N ILE A 430 -14.68 -21.74 -15.96
CA ILE A 430 -14.93 -23.01 -15.27
C ILE A 430 -15.96 -23.80 -16.07
N ASN A 431 -15.45 -24.72 -16.84
CA ASN A 431 -16.26 -25.75 -17.50
C ASN A 431 -16.23 -27.08 -16.75
N THR A 432 -15.71 -27.06 -15.53
CA THR A 432 -15.42 -28.26 -14.75
C THR A 432 -16.63 -28.63 -13.89
N THR A 433 -16.99 -29.90 -13.90
CA THR A 433 -18.03 -30.46 -13.02
C THR A 433 -17.48 -30.63 -11.60
N SER A 434 -18.35 -30.75 -10.59
CA SER A 434 -17.87 -31.01 -9.24
C SER A 434 -17.19 -32.38 -9.10
N GLU A 435 -17.46 -33.32 -10.02
CA GLU A 435 -16.80 -34.62 -10.05
C GLU A 435 -15.35 -34.50 -10.55
N GLU A 436 -15.12 -33.67 -11.55
CA GLU A 436 -13.77 -33.33 -12.01
C GLU A 436 -12.99 -32.60 -10.93
N LEU A 437 -13.60 -31.62 -10.25
CA LEU A 437 -12.99 -30.98 -9.09
C LEU A 437 -12.63 -31.97 -7.99
N ARG A 438 -13.49 -32.97 -7.72
CA ARG A 438 -13.20 -34.03 -6.79
C ARG A 438 -11.99 -34.86 -7.23
N THR A 439 -11.90 -35.17 -8.50
CA THR A 439 -10.78 -35.94 -9.07
C THR A 439 -9.48 -35.13 -8.95
N ILE A 440 -9.50 -33.85 -9.34
CA ILE A 440 -8.36 -32.93 -9.24
C ILE A 440 -7.90 -32.76 -7.79
N SER A 441 -8.82 -32.75 -6.84
CA SER A 441 -8.53 -32.63 -5.43
C SER A 441 -8.29 -33.96 -4.71
N ASN A 442 -7.98 -35.06 -5.41
CA ASN A 442 -7.81 -36.40 -4.87
C ASN A 442 -9.01 -36.89 -4.03
N GLY A 443 -10.22 -36.61 -4.49
CA GLY A 443 -11.45 -36.99 -3.82
C GLY A 443 -11.89 -36.06 -2.69
N LYS A 444 -11.15 -34.97 -2.48
CA LYS A 444 -11.42 -34.01 -1.42
C LYS A 444 -11.94 -32.72 -1.98
N ILE A 445 -13.09 -32.70 -2.63
CA ILE A 445 -13.77 -31.45 -2.85
C ILE A 445 -14.38 -31.00 -1.52
N GLU A 446 -13.54 -30.75 -0.63
CA GLU A 446 -13.90 -30.31 0.68
C GLU A 446 -13.25 -28.99 0.89
N TYR A 447 -13.67 -28.38 1.92
CA TYR A 447 -13.03 -27.25 2.46
C TYR A 447 -11.53 -27.19 2.19
N ARG A 448 -11.12 -26.04 1.84
CA ARG A 448 -9.75 -25.65 1.73
C ARG A 448 -9.52 -24.40 2.49
N GLN A 449 -8.69 -24.50 3.46
CA GLN A 449 -8.13 -23.34 4.13
C GLN A 449 -6.66 -23.29 3.79
N HIS A 450 -6.21 -22.18 3.26
CA HIS A 450 -4.82 -21.95 3.02
C HIS A 450 -4.29 -20.98 4.05
N ASN A 451 -3.42 -21.49 4.89
CA ASN A 451 -2.67 -20.68 5.82
C ASN A 451 -1.32 -20.33 5.19
N PHE A 452 -1.07 -19.06 5.01
CA PHE A 452 0.20 -18.59 4.55
C PHE A 452 1.09 -18.28 5.74
N GLN A 453 2.20 -19.01 5.87
CA GLN A 453 3.34 -18.67 6.74
C GLN A 453 2.97 -17.95 8.04
N ASN A 454 2.13 -18.54 8.85
CA ASN A 454 1.69 -18.02 10.15
C ASN A 454 0.83 -16.75 10.12
N SER A 455 0.45 -16.24 8.97
CA SER A 455 -0.26 -14.95 8.83
C SER A 455 -1.74 -15.09 8.59
N GLY A 456 -2.24 -16.30 8.52
CA GLY A 456 -3.64 -16.52 8.30
C GLY A 456 -4.01 -16.87 6.86
N GLU A 457 -5.26 -16.73 6.56
CA GLU A 457 -5.89 -17.20 5.34
C GLU A 457 -5.69 -16.22 4.19
N ILE A 458 -5.37 -16.76 3.02
CA ILE A 458 -5.35 -15.95 1.81
C ILE A 458 -6.77 -15.72 1.35
N MET A 459 -7.08 -14.47 1.08
CA MET A 459 -8.41 -14.01 0.76
C MET A 459 -8.87 -14.32 -0.64
N SER A 460 -7.95 -14.61 -1.52
CA SER A 460 -8.25 -14.79 -2.92
C SER A 460 -8.76 -16.18 -3.29
N ARG A 461 -9.42 -16.89 -2.38
CA ARG A 461 -9.77 -18.27 -2.63
C ARG A 461 -11.17 -18.62 -2.28
N PHE A 462 -11.69 -19.55 -3.06
CA PHE A 462 -12.78 -20.39 -2.68
C PHE A 462 -12.29 -21.63 -2.01
N ASP A 463 -12.92 -21.91 -0.89
CA ASP A 463 -12.83 -23.22 -0.31
C ASP A 463 -14.07 -24.01 -0.74
N LEU A 464 -13.83 -25.03 -1.52
CA LEU A 464 -14.86 -26.01 -1.87
C LEU A 464 -14.78 -27.16 -0.88
N PHE A 465 -15.88 -27.56 -0.28
CA PHE A 465 -15.88 -28.67 0.64
C PHE A 465 -17.19 -29.46 0.63
N ARG A 466 -17.10 -30.72 0.98
CA ARG A 466 -18.23 -31.55 1.28
C ARG A 466 -18.51 -31.54 2.78
N ARG A 467 -19.75 -31.39 3.12
CA ARG A 467 -20.14 -31.16 4.51
C ARG A 467 -20.34 -32.48 5.29
N ASP A 468 -19.28 -33.22 5.49
CA ASP A 468 -19.32 -34.38 6.37
C ASP A 468 -19.23 -33.92 7.84
N GLY A 469 -20.17 -34.37 8.65
CA GLY A 469 -20.17 -34.09 10.09
C GLY A 469 -21.05 -32.94 10.56
N TYR A 470 -21.72 -32.23 9.65
CA TYR A 470 -22.71 -31.23 10.00
C TYR A 470 -24.14 -31.76 9.72
N SER A 471 -25.12 -31.15 10.36
CA SER A 471 -26.53 -31.54 10.21
C SER A 471 -27.12 -31.23 8.82
N LEU A 472 -26.47 -30.45 8.01
CA LEU A 472 -26.88 -30.13 6.63
C LEU A 472 -26.13 -31.04 5.66
N GLU A 473 -26.79 -31.56 4.68
CA GLU A 473 -26.20 -32.34 3.60
C GLU A 473 -25.88 -31.45 2.41
N GLY A 474 -24.83 -31.76 1.67
CA GLY A 474 -24.53 -31.10 0.43
C GLY A 474 -23.13 -30.50 0.33
N TRP A 475 -22.93 -29.73 -0.71
CA TRP A 475 -21.69 -29.04 -1.03
C TRP A 475 -21.70 -27.60 -0.57
N TYR A 476 -20.55 -27.11 -0.14
CA TYR A 476 -20.39 -25.72 0.30
C TYR A 476 -19.24 -25.06 -0.42
N ILE A 477 -19.44 -23.80 -0.70
CA ILE A 477 -18.37 -22.89 -1.06
C ILE A 477 -18.16 -21.95 0.12
N ARG A 478 -16.93 -21.80 0.55
CA ARG A 478 -16.55 -20.78 1.50
C ARG A 478 -15.88 -19.67 0.73
N ILE A 479 -16.41 -18.45 0.88
CA ILE A 479 -15.83 -17.26 0.30
C ILE A 479 -15.49 -16.28 1.40
N ARG A 480 -14.43 -15.56 1.20
CA ARG A 480 -14.08 -14.45 2.07
C ARG A 480 -14.40 -13.14 1.36
N VAL A 481 -15.15 -12.27 2.06
CA VAL A 481 -15.53 -10.95 1.57
C VAL A 481 -15.05 -9.96 2.62
N LYS A 482 -14.11 -9.09 2.28
CA LYS A 482 -13.37 -8.25 3.22
C LYS A 482 -12.73 -9.14 4.32
N HIS A 483 -12.99 -8.88 5.58
CA HIS A 483 -12.48 -9.69 6.69
C HIS A 483 -13.45 -10.80 7.15
N ASN A 484 -14.57 -10.96 6.47
CA ASN A 484 -15.60 -11.91 6.87
C ASN A 484 -15.63 -13.11 5.93
N TRP A 485 -15.69 -14.30 6.53
CA TRP A 485 -15.96 -15.52 5.80
C TRP A 485 -17.45 -15.76 5.69
N TYR A 486 -17.85 -16.20 4.50
CA TYR A 486 -19.21 -16.56 4.18
C TYR A 486 -19.26 -17.97 3.66
N TRP A 487 -20.30 -18.67 4.02
CA TRP A 487 -20.58 -20.00 3.53
C TRP A 487 -21.74 -19.92 2.55
N VAL A 488 -21.62 -20.59 1.42
CA VAL A 488 -22.73 -20.82 0.51
C VAL A 488 -23.32 -22.17 0.86
N ASN A 489 -24.52 -22.22 1.33
CA ASN A 489 -25.20 -23.45 1.66
C ASN A 489 -26.04 -23.99 0.48
N THR A 490 -26.63 -25.19 0.64
CA THR A 490 -27.35 -25.89 -0.43
C THR A 490 -28.64 -25.20 -0.85
N ASP A 491 -29.20 -24.35 -0.03
CA ASP A 491 -30.40 -23.53 -0.31
C ASP A 491 -30.06 -22.18 -0.96
N GLY A 492 -28.81 -21.93 -1.25
CA GLY A 492 -28.34 -20.75 -1.96
C GLY A 492 -28.13 -19.55 -1.08
N GLY A 493 -28.08 -19.73 0.20
CA GLY A 493 -27.76 -18.67 1.14
C GLY A 493 -26.27 -18.53 1.37
N ILE A 494 -25.81 -17.30 1.49
CA ILE A 494 -24.50 -16.98 2.04
C ILE A 494 -24.70 -16.57 3.48
N VAL A 495 -24.00 -17.22 4.40
CA VAL A 495 -24.04 -16.91 5.83
C VAL A 495 -22.66 -16.49 6.31
N PRO A 496 -22.57 -15.48 7.19
CA PRO A 496 -21.31 -15.14 7.83
C PRO A 496 -20.73 -16.34 8.61
N ARG A 497 -19.43 -16.49 8.57
CA ARG A 497 -18.72 -17.46 9.40
C ARG A 497 -18.83 -17.06 10.88
N ASP A 498 -19.13 -18.00 11.73
CA ASP A 498 -19.02 -17.84 13.18
C ASP A 498 -17.54 -17.95 13.65
N GLN A 499 -17.33 -17.75 14.95
CA GLN A 499 -15.99 -17.80 15.55
C GLN A 499 -15.31 -19.18 15.43
N ASP A 500 -16.12 -20.24 15.31
CA ASP A 500 -15.64 -21.63 15.15
C ASP A 500 -15.45 -22.04 13.69
N HIS A 501 -15.53 -21.10 12.77
CA HIS A 501 -15.46 -21.35 11.33
C HIS A 501 -16.61 -22.18 10.77
N LYS A 502 -17.72 -22.25 11.48
CA LYS A 502 -18.91 -22.97 11.08
C LYS A 502 -19.95 -22.02 10.47
N PRO A 503 -20.82 -22.52 9.58
CA PRO A 503 -21.94 -21.72 9.10
C PRO A 503 -22.84 -21.37 10.29
N SER A 504 -23.10 -20.09 10.49
CA SER A 504 -24.09 -19.67 11.46
C SER A 504 -25.48 -19.76 10.84
N MET A 505 -26.30 -20.67 11.37
CA MET A 505 -27.65 -20.89 10.87
C MET A 505 -28.65 -19.86 11.40
N ASP A 506 -28.26 -19.08 12.41
CA ASP A 506 -29.16 -18.14 13.10
C ASP A 506 -29.08 -16.70 12.57
N ARG A 507 -28.30 -16.46 11.52
CA ARG A 507 -28.12 -15.13 10.95
C ARG A 507 -28.80 -15.01 9.61
N GLU A 508 -29.31 -13.81 9.33
CA GLU A 508 -29.74 -13.43 7.98
C GLU A 508 -28.59 -13.69 6.99
N HIS A 509 -28.91 -14.35 5.93
CA HIS A 509 -27.95 -14.69 4.87
C HIS A 509 -28.38 -14.04 3.56
N MET A 510 -27.38 -13.69 2.78
CA MET A 510 -27.59 -13.14 1.46
C MET A 510 -27.82 -14.29 0.47
N LEU A 511 -28.96 -14.25 -0.22
CA LEU A 511 -29.25 -15.25 -1.25
C LEU A 511 -28.29 -15.11 -2.42
N VAL A 512 -27.66 -16.22 -2.77
CA VAL A 512 -26.81 -16.33 -3.96
C VAL A 512 -27.49 -17.23 -4.97
N LYS A 513 -27.67 -16.72 -6.17
CA LYS A 513 -28.25 -17.46 -7.29
C LYS A 513 -27.20 -17.63 -8.39
N PRO A 514 -27.32 -18.67 -9.23
CA PRO A 514 -26.46 -18.82 -10.40
C PRO A 514 -26.42 -17.54 -11.23
N GLY A 515 -25.22 -17.14 -11.63
CA GLY A 515 -25.00 -15.91 -12.41
C GLY A 515 -25.09 -14.61 -11.56
N MET A 516 -25.42 -14.71 -10.28
CA MET A 516 -25.40 -13.55 -9.38
C MET A 516 -23.95 -13.18 -9.08
N LYS A 517 -23.58 -11.93 -9.33
CA LYS A 517 -22.29 -11.41 -8.88
C LYS A 517 -22.33 -11.25 -7.37
N ILE A 518 -21.42 -11.92 -6.71
CA ILE A 518 -21.26 -11.79 -5.26
C ILE A 518 -20.62 -10.42 -5.02
N PRO A 519 -21.29 -9.49 -4.34
CA PRO A 519 -20.69 -8.20 -4.05
C PRO A 519 -19.44 -8.42 -3.20
N TYR A 520 -18.36 -7.79 -3.57
CA TYR A 520 -17.10 -7.83 -2.83
C TYR A 520 -16.44 -9.21 -2.71
N VAL A 521 -16.16 -9.81 -3.84
CA VAL A 521 -15.07 -10.76 -3.89
C VAL A 521 -13.86 -9.97 -4.35
N PRO A 522 -12.91 -9.69 -3.49
CA PRO A 522 -11.73 -8.88 -3.85
C PRO A 522 -10.75 -9.68 -4.66
N ILE A 523 -11.24 -10.56 -5.46
CA ILE A 523 -10.43 -11.44 -6.21
C ILE A 523 -10.96 -11.49 -7.59
N PRO A 524 -10.00 -11.71 -8.48
CA PRO A 524 -10.30 -11.93 -9.87
C PRO A 524 -11.57 -12.77 -9.96
N MET A 525 -12.36 -12.53 -10.96
CA MET A 525 -13.64 -13.20 -11.28
C MET A 525 -13.70 -14.73 -11.07
N ILE A 526 -12.55 -15.32 -10.87
CA ILE A 526 -12.26 -16.67 -10.42
C ILE A 526 -13.26 -17.15 -9.38
N SER A 527 -13.36 -16.39 -8.32
CA SER A 527 -14.17 -16.78 -7.18
C SER A 527 -15.65 -16.81 -7.52
N VAL A 528 -16.12 -15.79 -8.25
CA VAL A 528 -17.51 -15.70 -8.67
C VAL A 528 -17.83 -16.81 -9.66
N MET A 529 -16.91 -17.12 -10.56
CA MET A 529 -17.09 -18.18 -11.55
C MET A 529 -17.09 -19.58 -10.93
N ILE A 530 -16.23 -19.82 -9.94
CA ILE A 530 -16.27 -21.09 -9.15
C ILE A 530 -17.61 -21.20 -8.41
N ALA A 531 -18.03 -20.11 -7.73
CA ALA A 531 -19.31 -20.10 -7.04
C ALA A 531 -20.46 -20.41 -7.99
N ASP A 532 -20.49 -19.75 -9.14
CA ASP A 532 -21.52 -19.95 -10.16
C ASP A 532 -21.51 -21.39 -10.72
N ALA A 533 -20.35 -21.95 -11.01
CA ALA A 533 -20.23 -23.32 -11.50
C ALA A 533 -20.69 -24.36 -10.48
N VAL A 534 -20.27 -24.22 -9.23
CA VAL A 534 -20.71 -25.13 -8.14
C VAL A 534 -22.19 -24.94 -7.85
N TRP A 535 -22.68 -23.70 -7.87
CA TRP A 535 -24.08 -23.42 -7.69
C TRP A 535 -24.96 -24.06 -8.77
N LYS A 536 -24.63 -23.89 -10.04
CA LYS A 536 -25.33 -24.52 -11.16
C LYS A 536 -25.37 -26.05 -11.04
N LYS A 537 -24.36 -26.63 -10.41
CA LYS A 537 -24.34 -28.06 -10.15
C LYS A 537 -25.27 -28.45 -9.01
N ILE A 538 -25.28 -27.71 -7.91
CA ILE A 538 -26.19 -27.92 -6.79
C ILE A 538 -27.64 -27.88 -7.29
N GLU A 539 -28.03 -26.82 -8.04
CA GLU A 539 -29.37 -26.73 -8.63
C GLU A 539 -29.71 -27.91 -9.54
N LYS A 540 -28.75 -28.40 -10.31
CA LYS A 540 -28.98 -29.52 -11.21
C LYS A 540 -29.15 -30.85 -10.48
N GLU A 541 -28.56 -30.99 -9.30
CA GLU A 541 -28.72 -32.16 -8.42
C GLU A 541 -30.03 -32.11 -7.63
N GLU A 542 -30.47 -30.94 -7.21
CA GLU A 542 -31.73 -30.74 -6.49
C GLU A 542 -32.97 -30.88 -7.40
N ASN A 543 -32.82 -30.62 -8.70
CA ASN A 543 -33.88 -30.77 -9.71
C ASN A 543 -33.95 -32.16 -10.32
N LYS A 544 -33.20 -33.14 -9.83
CA LYS A 544 -33.28 -34.55 -10.17
C LYS A 544 -34.00 -35.37 -9.10
#